data_8c44e504bff87333e8ec8cf319575bf8
#
_entry.id   8c44e504bff87333e8ec8cf319575bf8
#
_cell.length_a   1.000
_cell.length_b   1.000
_cell.length_c   1.000
_cell.angle_alpha   90.00
_cell.angle_beta   90.00
_cell.angle_gamma   90.00
#
_symmetry.space_group_name_H-M   'P 1'
#
loop_
_entity.id
_entity.type
_entity.pdbx_description
1 polymer ?
#
loop_
_entity_poly.entity_id
_entity_poly.type
_entity_poly.pdbx_seq_one_letter_code
_entity_poly.pdbx_strand_id
1 'polypeptide(L)'
;MIGIIGGSGFIGTVLVRALKADGHAVRIIDRAPSSTYWDAWIEADVRDLPALSAAVADCTTLYHLAAEHRDDIRPATLYDDVNVTGTEHVCAAAEAHRIDRIVFTSTAAVYGAADGELDETAPLRPFNDYGRTKLKAEQVLRDWASRGAGRSLTILRPTVIFGPNNRGNVYTLLSQIARGRAIVIGDGRNRKSMAYVGNVADLLVYALTFGPGVHDFNYADKPDLDMNELTVLASTALGDRRARSIRIPYILGLGAGLVSDLATRLTGRRFPVSAVRIRKYHANTQFANARVLATGFVPRYDLRDALIATIRHEFGPAEGGTSPERAVTESRRRAEPLATD
;
A
#
# COMPACT_ATOMS: atom_id res chain seq x y z
N MET A 1 -3.66 1.14 25.28
CA MET A 1 -4.27 1.82 24.12
C MET A 1 -3.31 1.76 22.94
N ILE A 2 -3.78 1.45 21.73
CA ILE A 2 -3.00 1.50 20.49
C ILE A 2 -3.37 2.78 19.73
N GLY A 3 -2.39 3.64 19.45
CA GLY A 3 -2.58 4.85 18.64
C GLY A 3 -2.31 4.59 17.16
N ILE A 4 -3.22 4.99 16.27
CA ILE A 4 -3.11 4.79 14.83
C ILE A 4 -3.10 6.17 14.16
N ILE A 5 -1.90 6.67 13.88
CA ILE A 5 -1.67 7.96 13.25
C ILE A 5 -1.88 7.80 11.73
N GLY A 6 -2.81 8.56 11.16
CA GLY A 6 -3.30 8.33 9.79
C GLY A 6 -4.37 7.24 9.70
N GLY A 7 -5.06 6.95 10.83
CA GLY A 7 -5.99 5.83 10.94
C GLY A 7 -7.31 6.01 10.20
N SER A 8 -7.67 7.21 9.76
CA SER A 8 -8.85 7.47 8.93
C SER A 8 -8.65 7.10 7.46
N GLY A 9 -7.40 6.83 7.05
CA GLY A 9 -7.06 6.45 5.68
C GLY A 9 -7.48 5.03 5.32
N PHE A 10 -7.19 4.64 4.06
CA PHE A 10 -7.57 3.34 3.50
C PHE A 10 -7.01 2.16 4.30
N ILE A 11 -5.67 2.12 4.54
CA ILE A 11 -5.03 1.06 5.34
C ILE A 11 -5.49 1.15 6.78
N GLY A 12 -5.54 2.36 7.34
CA GLY A 12 -5.92 2.61 8.73
C GLY A 12 -7.30 2.07 9.08
N THR A 13 -8.30 2.30 8.22
CA THR A 13 -9.67 1.79 8.45
C THR A 13 -9.71 0.26 8.53
N VAL A 14 -8.95 -0.44 7.69
CA VAL A 14 -8.90 -1.92 7.70
C VAL A 14 -8.11 -2.41 8.91
N LEU A 15 -7.00 -1.75 9.27
CA LEU A 15 -6.21 -2.06 10.46
C LEU A 15 -7.02 -1.87 11.75
N VAL A 16 -7.76 -0.76 11.87
CA VAL A 16 -8.65 -0.53 13.03
C VAL A 16 -9.65 -1.67 13.20
N ARG A 17 -10.24 -2.13 12.10
CA ARG A 17 -11.16 -3.28 12.13
C ARG A 17 -10.46 -4.54 12.64
N ALA A 18 -9.28 -4.85 12.13
CA ALA A 18 -8.52 -6.03 12.53
C ALA A 18 -8.13 -5.98 14.02
N LEU A 19 -7.58 -4.86 14.48
CA LEU A 19 -7.20 -4.67 15.87
C LEU A 19 -8.39 -4.74 16.83
N LYS A 20 -9.54 -4.14 16.47
CA LYS A 20 -10.77 -4.25 17.28
C LYS A 20 -11.30 -5.69 17.32
N ALA A 21 -11.20 -6.43 16.23
CA ALA A 21 -11.60 -7.84 16.18
C ALA A 21 -10.72 -8.72 17.10
N ASP A 22 -9.44 -8.38 17.26
CA ASP A 22 -8.51 -9.03 18.19
C ASP A 22 -8.62 -8.50 19.63
N GLY A 23 -9.62 -7.66 19.93
CA GLY A 23 -9.90 -7.15 21.28
C GLY A 23 -9.04 -5.98 21.74
N HIS A 24 -8.28 -5.36 20.84
CA HIS A 24 -7.44 -4.20 21.19
C HIS A 24 -8.26 -2.92 21.32
N ALA A 25 -7.97 -2.12 22.34
CA ALA A 25 -8.44 -0.76 22.46
C ALA A 25 -7.61 0.14 21.51
N VAL A 26 -8.30 0.84 20.60
CA VAL A 26 -7.65 1.65 19.55
C VAL A 26 -8.08 3.11 19.63
N ARG A 27 -7.17 4.00 19.25
CA ARG A 27 -7.40 5.44 19.05
C ARG A 27 -6.94 5.81 17.64
N ILE A 28 -7.81 6.40 16.85
CA ILE A 28 -7.50 6.96 15.55
C ILE A 28 -7.05 8.41 15.73
N ILE A 29 -5.85 8.73 15.23
CA ILE A 29 -5.26 10.06 15.30
C ILE A 29 -5.05 10.53 13.87
N ASP A 30 -5.88 11.47 13.42
CA ASP A 30 -5.89 11.91 12.03
C ASP A 30 -6.47 13.32 11.95
N ARG A 31 -6.01 14.12 10.98
CA ARG A 31 -6.58 15.44 10.68
C ARG A 31 -7.98 15.38 10.08
N ALA A 32 -8.34 14.24 9.50
CA ALA A 32 -9.66 14.00 8.94
C ALA A 32 -10.45 13.01 9.82
N PRO A 33 -11.76 13.22 10.02
CA PRO A 33 -12.56 12.29 10.78
C PRO A 33 -12.66 10.92 10.13
N SER A 34 -12.69 9.86 10.94
CA SER A 34 -12.96 8.52 10.44
C SER A 34 -14.43 8.39 10.06
N SER A 35 -14.71 8.02 8.81
CA SER A 35 -16.07 7.77 8.34
C SER A 35 -16.70 6.51 8.94
N THR A 36 -15.87 5.58 9.45
CA THR A 36 -16.33 4.27 9.97
C THR A 36 -16.25 4.17 11.49
N TYR A 37 -15.24 4.80 12.11
CA TYR A 37 -14.94 4.70 13.55
C TYR A 37 -14.79 6.09 14.18
N TRP A 38 -15.79 6.94 13.99
CA TRP A 38 -15.80 8.32 14.50
C TRP A 38 -15.65 8.40 16.02
N ASP A 39 -16.16 7.39 16.75
CA ASP A 39 -16.09 7.26 18.21
C ASP A 39 -14.66 7.02 18.74
N ALA A 40 -13.78 6.50 17.90
CA ALA A 40 -12.39 6.27 18.26
C ALA A 40 -11.43 7.35 17.71
N TRP A 41 -11.94 8.36 16.99
CA TRP A 41 -11.16 9.39 16.33
C TRP A 41 -10.89 10.59 17.24
N ILE A 42 -9.64 11.06 17.17
CA ILE A 42 -9.19 12.34 17.74
C ILE A 42 -8.50 13.12 16.62
N GLU A 43 -8.84 14.40 16.52
CA GLU A 43 -8.22 15.29 15.56
C GLU A 43 -6.80 15.65 15.98
N ALA A 44 -5.82 15.30 15.16
CA ALA A 44 -4.46 15.80 15.24
C ALA A 44 -3.75 15.68 13.88
N ASP A 45 -2.97 16.69 13.55
CA ASP A 45 -2.06 16.69 12.39
C ASP A 45 -0.64 16.32 12.85
N VAL A 46 0.05 15.44 12.13
CA VAL A 46 1.45 15.06 12.44
C VAL A 46 2.41 16.25 12.43
N ARG A 47 2.04 17.34 11.79
CA ARG A 47 2.80 18.58 11.74
C ARG A 47 2.64 19.44 13.00
N ASP A 48 1.67 19.14 13.85
CA ASP A 48 1.38 19.81 15.11
C ASP A 48 1.83 18.91 16.27
N LEU A 49 3.06 19.10 16.73
CA LEU A 49 3.64 18.29 17.82
C LEU A 49 2.81 18.37 19.13
N PRO A 50 2.39 19.55 19.62
CA PRO A 50 1.54 19.63 20.80
C PRO A 50 0.24 18.80 20.70
N ALA A 51 -0.52 18.96 19.61
CA ALA A 51 -1.76 18.21 19.39
C ALA A 51 -1.50 16.70 19.27
N LEU A 52 -0.46 16.30 18.52
CA LEU A 52 -0.06 14.90 18.38
C LEU A 52 0.36 14.30 19.73
N SER A 53 1.18 15.01 20.51
CA SER A 53 1.66 14.56 21.81
C SER A 53 0.48 14.35 22.79
N ALA A 54 -0.48 15.27 22.84
CA ALA A 54 -1.68 15.10 23.64
C ALA A 54 -2.52 13.87 23.18
N ALA A 55 -2.62 13.65 21.86
CA ALA A 55 -3.41 12.55 21.31
C ALA A 55 -2.82 11.17 21.59
N VAL A 56 -1.49 11.04 21.78
CA VAL A 56 -0.83 9.74 22.04
C VAL A 56 -0.58 9.45 23.52
N ALA A 57 -0.94 10.34 24.45
CA ALA A 57 -0.52 10.30 25.86
C ALA A 57 -0.74 8.94 26.56
N ASP A 58 -1.86 8.26 26.29
CA ASP A 58 -2.21 6.98 26.92
C ASP A 58 -1.87 5.77 26.04
N CYS A 59 -1.14 5.97 24.95
CA CYS A 59 -0.82 4.89 24.04
C CYS A 59 0.41 4.12 24.51
N THR A 60 0.42 2.82 24.26
CA THR A 60 1.58 1.93 24.51
C THR A 60 2.26 1.50 23.22
N THR A 61 1.57 1.68 22.08
CA THR A 61 2.04 1.34 20.73
C THR A 61 1.51 2.37 19.75
N LEU A 62 2.34 2.78 18.81
CA LEU A 62 1.94 3.67 17.71
C LEU A 62 2.07 2.97 16.36
N TYR A 63 1.00 3.04 15.57
CA TYR A 63 1.07 2.81 14.14
C TYR A 63 1.20 4.14 13.44
N HIS A 64 2.24 4.32 12.63
CA HIS A 64 2.46 5.52 11.85
C HIS A 64 2.15 5.25 10.38
N LEU A 65 0.91 5.57 9.97
CA LEU A 65 0.39 5.40 8.61
C LEU A 65 0.25 6.74 7.87
N ALA A 66 0.32 7.86 8.61
CA ALA A 66 0.16 9.17 8.00
C ALA A 66 1.28 9.44 6.99
N ALA A 67 0.91 9.87 5.81
CA ALA A 67 1.85 10.25 4.76
C ALA A 67 1.17 11.12 3.68
N GLU A 68 1.92 12.04 3.11
CA GLU A 68 1.55 12.59 1.80
C GLU A 68 2.14 11.69 0.72
N HIS A 69 1.27 11.14 -0.13
CA HIS A 69 1.63 10.12 -1.13
C HIS A 69 1.09 10.42 -2.54
N ARG A 70 0.26 11.47 -2.68
CA ARG A 70 -0.31 11.85 -3.98
C ARG A 70 0.78 12.40 -4.89
N ASP A 71 0.78 12.03 -6.15
CA ASP A 71 1.70 12.59 -7.14
C ASP A 71 1.44 14.08 -7.38
N ASP A 72 2.51 14.82 -7.75
CA ASP A 72 2.44 16.23 -8.19
C ASP A 72 1.89 17.22 -7.14
N ILE A 73 2.07 16.95 -5.84
CA ILE A 73 1.70 17.85 -4.76
C ILE A 73 2.42 19.19 -4.89
N ARG A 74 1.70 20.26 -4.56
CA ARG A 74 2.22 21.63 -4.49
C ARG A 74 1.78 22.31 -3.18
N PRO A 75 2.69 22.95 -2.45
CA PRO A 75 4.14 22.99 -2.66
C PRO A 75 4.80 21.63 -2.39
N ALA A 76 5.92 21.35 -3.05
CA ALA A 76 6.64 20.06 -2.89
C ALA A 76 7.20 19.85 -1.47
N THR A 77 7.37 20.93 -0.69
CA THR A 77 7.77 20.87 0.73
C THR A 77 6.81 20.06 1.57
N LEU A 78 5.54 19.97 1.16
CA LEU A 78 4.53 19.20 1.91
C LEU A 78 4.90 17.72 2.08
N TYR A 79 5.67 17.14 1.14
CA TYR A 79 6.20 15.78 1.34
C TYR A 79 7.19 15.72 2.51
N ASP A 80 8.12 16.67 2.63
CA ASP A 80 9.06 16.73 3.74
C ASP A 80 8.32 17.10 5.06
N ASP A 81 7.39 18.06 5.03
CA ASP A 81 6.63 18.52 6.20
C ASP A 81 5.81 17.37 6.82
N VAL A 82 5.13 16.58 6.02
CA VAL A 82 4.28 15.47 6.51
C VAL A 82 5.08 14.20 6.78
N ASN A 83 5.93 13.81 5.83
CA ASN A 83 6.56 12.48 5.89
C ASN A 83 7.83 12.48 6.75
N VAL A 84 8.56 13.59 6.82
CA VAL A 84 9.82 13.66 7.59
C VAL A 84 9.58 14.36 8.91
N THR A 85 9.21 15.63 8.89
CA THR A 85 8.96 16.39 10.14
C THR A 85 7.84 15.77 10.95
N GLY A 86 6.75 15.30 10.28
CA GLY A 86 5.69 14.55 10.95
C GLY A 86 6.22 13.29 11.64
N THR A 87 7.18 12.57 11.04
CA THR A 87 7.80 11.40 11.67
C THR A 87 8.70 11.78 12.84
N GLU A 88 9.44 12.90 12.75
CA GLU A 88 10.20 13.47 13.88
C GLU A 88 9.28 13.78 15.06
N HIS A 89 8.11 14.36 14.81
CA HIS A 89 7.11 14.63 15.84
C HIS A 89 6.55 13.34 16.45
N VAL A 90 6.30 12.29 15.64
CA VAL A 90 5.89 10.98 16.16
C VAL A 90 6.94 10.41 17.11
N CYS A 91 8.22 10.48 16.74
CA CYS A 91 9.33 10.03 17.59
C CYS A 91 9.43 10.86 18.89
N ALA A 92 9.31 12.18 18.80
CA ALA A 92 9.36 13.08 19.97
C ALA A 92 8.18 12.81 20.92
N ALA A 93 6.97 12.64 20.40
CA ALA A 93 5.79 12.28 21.20
C ALA A 93 5.95 10.90 21.84
N ALA A 94 6.48 9.91 21.11
CA ALA A 94 6.76 8.58 21.65
C ALA A 94 7.77 8.64 22.83
N GLU A 95 8.82 9.45 22.70
CA GLU A 95 9.81 9.66 23.78
C GLU A 95 9.17 10.34 25.00
N ALA A 96 8.39 11.40 24.80
CA ALA A 96 7.74 12.14 25.89
C ALA A 96 6.80 11.25 26.71
N HIS A 97 6.13 10.29 26.07
CA HIS A 97 5.16 9.39 26.71
C HIS A 97 5.71 7.98 26.97
N ARG A 98 7.01 7.73 26.77
CA ARG A 98 7.68 6.44 26.99
C ARG A 98 7.01 5.30 26.19
N ILE A 99 6.67 5.58 24.95
CA ILE A 99 6.12 4.60 24.03
C ILE A 99 7.29 3.95 23.30
N ASP A 100 7.51 2.66 23.58
CA ASP A 100 8.69 1.94 23.09
C ASP A 100 8.41 1.10 21.83
N ARG A 101 7.19 1.18 21.27
CA ARG A 101 6.83 0.43 20.05
C ARG A 101 6.24 1.34 18.99
N ILE A 102 6.89 1.35 17.81
CA ILE A 102 6.38 2.02 16.61
C ILE A 102 6.34 1.02 15.46
N VAL A 103 5.18 0.94 14.79
CA VAL A 103 4.99 0.20 13.53
C VAL A 103 4.75 1.20 12.41
N PHE A 104 5.65 1.24 11.45
CA PHE A 104 5.66 2.22 10.37
C PHE A 104 5.35 1.59 9.02
N THR A 105 4.38 2.16 8.31
CA THR A 105 4.14 1.80 6.91
C THR A 105 4.96 2.69 6.00
N SER A 106 6.06 2.16 5.50
CA SER A 106 6.89 2.72 4.45
C SER A 106 6.33 2.36 3.06
N THR A 107 7.16 2.12 2.09
CA THR A 107 6.76 1.80 0.71
C THR A 107 7.89 1.12 -0.06
N ALA A 108 7.57 0.23 -0.99
CA ALA A 108 8.52 -0.31 -1.95
C ALA A 108 9.13 0.77 -2.89
N ALA A 109 8.53 1.97 -2.96
CA ALA A 109 9.08 3.09 -3.75
C ALA A 109 10.46 3.58 -3.26
N VAL A 110 10.90 3.20 -2.07
CA VAL A 110 12.25 3.51 -1.54
C VAL A 110 13.37 2.82 -2.34
N TYR A 111 13.07 1.72 -3.02
CA TYR A 111 14.05 1.02 -3.87
C TYR A 111 14.28 1.71 -5.21
N GLY A 112 13.28 2.45 -5.71
CA GLY A 112 13.35 3.06 -7.03
C GLY A 112 13.09 2.08 -8.16
N ALA A 113 13.76 2.31 -9.30
CA ALA A 113 13.69 1.43 -10.46
C ALA A 113 14.87 0.45 -10.42
N ALA A 114 14.56 -0.83 -10.45
CA ALA A 114 15.58 -1.89 -10.56
C ALA A 114 15.03 -3.06 -11.35
N ASP A 115 15.92 -3.88 -11.88
CA ASP A 115 15.59 -5.10 -12.61
C ASP A 115 15.55 -6.29 -11.64
N GLY A 116 14.65 -7.23 -11.91
CA GLY A 116 14.49 -8.45 -11.11
C GLY A 116 13.58 -8.27 -9.89
N GLU A 117 13.52 -9.33 -9.08
CA GLU A 117 12.80 -9.33 -7.81
C GLU A 117 13.70 -8.78 -6.70
N LEU A 118 13.23 -7.75 -6.00
CA LEU A 118 13.97 -7.06 -4.96
C LEU A 118 13.59 -7.58 -3.58
N ASP A 119 14.59 -7.86 -2.76
CA ASP A 119 14.44 -8.14 -1.34
C ASP A 119 14.91 -6.95 -0.47
N GLU A 120 14.90 -7.12 0.85
CA GLU A 120 15.26 -6.07 1.81
C GLU A 120 16.75 -5.72 1.83
N THR A 121 17.60 -6.49 1.14
CA THR A 121 19.04 -6.21 1.00
C THR A 121 19.36 -5.34 -0.21
N ALA A 122 18.36 -5.14 -1.10
CA ALA A 122 18.52 -4.34 -2.30
C ALA A 122 18.81 -2.86 -1.98
N PRO A 123 19.62 -2.17 -2.80
CA PRO A 123 19.95 -0.76 -2.58
C PRO A 123 18.72 0.15 -2.62
N LEU A 124 18.61 1.06 -1.65
CA LEU A 124 17.54 2.05 -1.57
C LEU A 124 17.90 3.27 -2.42
N ARG A 125 17.21 3.45 -3.56
CA ARG A 125 17.48 4.51 -4.55
C ARG A 125 16.18 5.13 -5.07
N PRO A 126 15.41 5.82 -4.20
CA PRO A 126 14.13 6.40 -4.59
C PRO A 126 14.29 7.42 -5.71
N PHE A 127 13.37 7.43 -6.66
CA PHE A 127 13.42 8.32 -7.83
C PHE A 127 12.40 9.47 -7.77
N ASN A 128 11.49 9.48 -6.80
CA ASN A 128 10.48 10.51 -6.61
C ASN A 128 10.48 11.05 -5.18
N ASP A 129 9.83 12.19 -4.96
CA ASP A 129 9.79 12.85 -3.64
C ASP A 129 9.11 11.98 -2.58
N TYR A 130 8.07 11.24 -2.94
CA TYR A 130 7.41 10.33 -2.03
C TYR A 130 8.36 9.24 -1.50
N GLY A 131 9.02 8.50 -2.39
CA GLY A 131 10.00 7.47 -1.98
C GLY A 131 11.17 8.05 -1.20
N ARG A 132 11.69 9.23 -1.62
CA ARG A 132 12.77 9.95 -0.96
C ARG A 132 12.40 10.33 0.49
N THR A 133 11.21 10.89 0.69
CA THR A 133 10.78 11.32 2.03
C THR A 133 10.40 10.16 2.92
N LYS A 134 9.83 9.07 2.38
CA LYS A 134 9.61 7.83 3.14
C LYS A 134 10.92 7.19 3.59
N LEU A 135 11.97 7.19 2.74
CA LEU A 135 13.30 6.71 3.12
C LEU A 135 13.92 7.56 4.23
N LYS A 136 13.79 8.90 4.17
CA LYS A 136 14.23 9.78 5.26
C LYS A 136 13.47 9.48 6.55
N ALA A 137 12.16 9.26 6.48
CA ALA A 137 11.35 8.88 7.63
C ALA A 137 11.80 7.54 8.25
N GLU A 138 12.16 6.55 7.43
CA GLU A 138 12.77 5.31 7.95
C GLU A 138 14.05 5.58 8.74
N GLN A 139 14.89 6.50 8.25
CA GLN A 139 16.14 6.85 8.96
C GLN A 139 15.86 7.52 10.31
N VAL A 140 14.93 8.49 10.37
CA VAL A 140 14.49 9.13 11.61
C VAL A 140 14.00 8.08 12.62
N LEU A 141 13.22 7.12 12.19
CA LEU A 141 12.72 6.04 13.05
C LEU A 141 13.83 5.09 13.52
N ARG A 142 14.78 4.75 12.65
CA ARG A 142 15.95 3.93 13.03
C ARG A 142 16.82 4.64 14.07
N ASP A 143 17.03 5.94 13.90
CA ASP A 143 17.76 6.76 14.87
C ASP A 143 17.00 6.83 16.21
N TRP A 144 15.66 6.92 16.18
CA TRP A 144 14.84 6.80 17.37
C TRP A 144 15.01 5.42 18.03
N ALA A 145 14.90 4.34 17.27
CA ALA A 145 15.03 2.98 17.82
C ALA A 145 16.39 2.72 18.45
N SER A 146 17.48 3.26 17.89
CA SER A 146 18.84 3.08 18.36
C SER A 146 19.11 3.73 19.75
N ARG A 147 18.30 4.70 20.17
CA ARG A 147 18.43 5.41 21.43
C ARG A 147 17.85 4.69 22.66
N GLY A 148 17.24 3.50 22.47
CA GLY A 148 16.66 2.74 23.60
C GLY A 148 16.65 1.25 23.35
N ALA A 149 17.32 0.47 24.18
CA ALA A 149 17.46 -0.98 24.02
C ALA A 149 16.11 -1.75 24.09
N GLY A 150 15.08 -1.16 24.73
CA GLY A 150 13.73 -1.74 24.79
C GLY A 150 12.84 -1.38 23.62
N ARG A 151 13.27 -0.49 22.70
CA ARG A 151 12.44 -0.02 21.60
C ARG A 151 12.26 -1.07 20.50
N SER A 152 11.03 -1.19 20.02
CA SER A 152 10.64 -2.06 18.91
C SER A 152 10.18 -1.20 17.75
N LEU A 153 10.86 -1.30 16.62
CA LEU A 153 10.51 -0.62 15.38
C LEU A 153 10.23 -1.66 14.30
N THR A 154 9.02 -1.66 13.77
CA THR A 154 8.71 -2.44 12.55
C THR A 154 8.54 -1.49 11.38
N ILE A 155 9.27 -1.70 10.31
CA ILE A 155 9.14 -0.97 9.04
C ILE A 155 8.57 -1.92 8.00
N LEU A 156 7.36 -1.65 7.54
CA LEU A 156 6.73 -2.39 6.46
C LEU A 156 6.85 -1.61 5.16
N ARG A 157 7.43 -2.21 4.12
CA ARG A 157 7.54 -1.67 2.75
C ARG A 157 6.59 -2.41 1.82
N PRO A 158 5.29 -2.10 1.86
CA PRO A 158 4.35 -2.74 0.96
C PRO A 158 4.56 -2.27 -0.48
N THR A 159 4.19 -3.14 -1.41
CA THR A 159 4.05 -2.79 -2.82
C THR A 159 2.78 -1.96 -3.04
N VAL A 160 2.29 -1.82 -4.28
CA VAL A 160 1.03 -1.13 -4.51
C VAL A 160 -0.11 -1.89 -3.81
N ILE A 161 -0.78 -1.20 -2.87
CA ILE A 161 -1.87 -1.79 -2.09
C ILE A 161 -3.19 -1.62 -2.84
N PHE A 162 -4.01 -2.67 -2.83
CA PHE A 162 -5.34 -2.66 -3.41
C PHE A 162 -6.37 -3.28 -2.45
N GLY A 163 -7.63 -3.03 -2.75
CA GLY A 163 -8.78 -3.57 -2.02
C GLY A 163 -10.03 -2.73 -2.27
N PRO A 164 -11.18 -3.15 -1.77
CA PRO A 164 -12.43 -2.41 -1.87
C PRO A 164 -12.30 -0.98 -1.34
N ASN A 165 -12.90 -0.03 -2.06
CA ASN A 165 -12.90 1.42 -1.73
C ASN A 165 -11.54 2.13 -1.91
N ASN A 166 -10.50 1.47 -2.41
CA ASN A 166 -9.26 2.14 -2.80
C ASN A 166 -9.39 2.76 -4.19
N ARG A 167 -9.07 4.06 -4.32
CA ARG A 167 -9.08 4.78 -5.61
C ARG A 167 -7.67 4.98 -6.18
N GLY A 168 -6.73 4.11 -5.83
CA GLY A 168 -5.33 4.16 -6.27
C GLY A 168 -5.10 3.60 -7.68
N ASN A 169 -3.81 3.34 -7.98
CA ASN A 169 -3.36 2.90 -9.30
C ASN A 169 -3.97 1.57 -9.75
N VAL A 170 -4.12 0.60 -8.83
CA VAL A 170 -4.74 -0.70 -9.16
C VAL A 170 -6.20 -0.52 -9.51
N TYR A 171 -6.95 0.29 -8.76
CA TYR A 171 -8.33 0.63 -9.10
C TYR A 171 -8.45 1.23 -10.51
N THR A 172 -7.58 2.19 -10.84
CA THR A 172 -7.56 2.83 -12.16
C THR A 172 -7.33 1.80 -13.26
N LEU A 173 -6.38 0.90 -13.07
CA LEU A 173 -6.09 -0.19 -14.01
C LEU A 173 -7.29 -1.15 -14.16
N LEU A 174 -7.84 -1.64 -13.04
CA LEU A 174 -9.00 -2.52 -13.04
C LEU A 174 -10.23 -1.87 -13.67
N SER A 175 -10.44 -0.55 -13.42
CA SER A 175 -11.51 0.23 -14.05
C SER A 175 -11.35 0.31 -15.57
N GLN A 176 -10.12 0.45 -16.07
CA GLN A 176 -9.85 0.45 -17.52
C GLN A 176 -10.14 -0.94 -18.13
N ILE A 177 -9.74 -2.01 -17.44
CA ILE A 177 -10.01 -3.38 -17.87
C ILE A 177 -11.53 -3.63 -17.89
N ALA A 178 -12.23 -3.28 -16.81
CA ALA A 178 -13.67 -3.48 -16.68
C ALA A 178 -14.47 -2.74 -17.77
N ARG A 179 -13.98 -1.59 -18.23
CA ARG A 179 -14.58 -0.80 -19.32
C ARG A 179 -14.14 -1.23 -20.72
N GLY A 180 -13.32 -2.28 -20.85
CA GLY A 180 -12.76 -2.72 -22.13
C GLY A 180 -11.80 -1.71 -22.78
N ARG A 181 -11.18 -0.84 -21.99
CA ARG A 181 -10.29 0.24 -22.43
C ARG A 181 -8.85 0.07 -21.94
N ALA A 182 -8.52 -1.09 -21.41
CA ALA A 182 -7.15 -1.35 -20.95
C ALA A 182 -6.17 -1.33 -22.13
N ILE A 183 -5.07 -0.60 -21.95
CA ILE A 183 -3.98 -0.57 -22.93
C ILE A 183 -2.86 -1.44 -22.35
N VAL A 184 -2.47 -2.47 -23.09
CA VAL A 184 -1.32 -3.31 -22.80
C VAL A 184 -0.18 -2.92 -23.75
N ILE A 185 0.94 -2.49 -23.20
CA ILE A 185 2.13 -2.10 -23.97
C ILE A 185 3.09 -3.29 -24.00
N GLY A 186 3.45 -3.74 -25.20
CA GLY A 186 4.25 -4.92 -25.40
C GLY A 186 3.41 -6.21 -25.39
N ASP A 187 4.02 -7.30 -24.91
CA ASP A 187 3.40 -8.62 -24.88
C ASP A 187 2.52 -8.87 -23.64
N GLY A 188 2.53 -7.94 -22.68
CA GLY A 188 1.74 -8.02 -21.44
C GLY A 188 2.28 -9.01 -20.42
N ARG A 189 3.50 -9.50 -20.57
CA ARG A 189 4.16 -10.43 -19.64
C ARG A 189 4.87 -9.74 -18.47
N ASN A 190 4.85 -8.41 -18.44
CA ASN A 190 5.43 -7.65 -17.35
C ASN A 190 4.66 -7.89 -16.05
N ARG A 191 5.38 -8.35 -15.02
CA ARG A 191 4.83 -8.71 -13.72
C ARG A 191 4.88 -7.54 -12.76
N LYS A 192 3.82 -7.42 -11.95
CA LYS A 192 3.68 -6.38 -10.93
C LYS A 192 3.32 -7.01 -9.60
N SER A 193 4.15 -6.81 -8.60
CA SER A 193 3.78 -7.15 -7.23
C SER A 193 2.68 -6.24 -6.73
N MET A 194 1.69 -6.83 -6.09
CA MET A 194 0.56 -6.14 -5.46
C MET A 194 0.36 -6.68 -4.04
N ALA A 195 -0.26 -5.89 -3.18
CA ALA A 195 -0.58 -6.29 -1.81
C ALA A 195 -2.06 -6.02 -1.51
N TYR A 196 -2.78 -7.04 -1.07
CA TYR A 196 -4.16 -6.88 -0.62
C TYR A 196 -4.19 -6.21 0.75
N VAL A 197 -5.03 -5.20 0.91
CA VAL A 197 -5.12 -4.42 2.15
C VAL A 197 -5.45 -5.27 3.37
N GLY A 198 -6.23 -6.34 3.22
CA GLY A 198 -6.55 -7.28 4.29
C GLY A 198 -5.30 -7.98 4.83
N ASN A 199 -4.45 -8.51 3.93
CA ASN A 199 -3.19 -9.15 4.32
C ASN A 199 -2.17 -8.14 4.88
N VAL A 200 -2.16 -6.90 4.37
CA VAL A 200 -1.34 -5.81 4.94
C VAL A 200 -1.79 -5.49 6.36
N ALA A 201 -3.10 -5.40 6.61
CA ALA A 201 -3.63 -5.16 7.95
C ALA A 201 -3.31 -6.32 8.91
N ASP A 202 -3.48 -7.58 8.46
CA ASP A 202 -3.12 -8.76 9.25
C ASP A 202 -1.62 -8.78 9.59
N LEU A 203 -0.75 -8.39 8.66
CA LEU A 203 0.69 -8.28 8.92
C LEU A 203 1.00 -7.14 9.91
N LEU A 204 0.31 -6.01 9.80
CA LEU A 204 0.46 -4.91 10.76
C LEU A 204 0.03 -5.35 12.18
N VAL A 205 -1.05 -6.13 12.30
CA VAL A 205 -1.45 -6.73 13.59
C VAL A 205 -0.38 -7.73 14.07
N TYR A 206 0.11 -8.59 13.18
CA TYR A 206 1.18 -9.54 13.49
C TYR A 206 2.47 -8.86 13.97
N ALA A 207 2.74 -7.62 13.54
CA ALA A 207 3.88 -6.83 13.98
C ALA A 207 3.90 -6.55 15.50
N LEU A 208 2.79 -6.71 16.21
CA LEU A 208 2.74 -6.63 17.68
C LEU A 208 3.51 -7.75 18.36
N THR A 209 3.76 -8.87 17.69
CA THR A 209 4.50 -10.02 18.22
C THR A 209 6.03 -9.83 18.22
N PHE A 210 6.54 -8.86 17.44
CA PHE A 210 7.99 -8.65 17.38
C PHE A 210 8.49 -7.98 18.65
N GLY A 211 9.62 -8.49 19.16
CA GLY A 211 10.31 -7.96 20.34
C GLY A 211 11.07 -6.65 20.06
N PRO A 212 11.89 -6.19 21.02
CA PRO A 212 12.79 -5.06 20.84
C PRO A 212 13.75 -5.26 19.64
N GLY A 213 14.09 -4.15 18.96
CA GLY A 213 14.94 -4.15 17.78
C GLY A 213 14.27 -3.54 16.57
N VAL A 214 14.95 -3.59 15.43
CA VAL A 214 14.47 -3.07 14.15
C VAL A 214 14.14 -4.24 13.22
N HIS A 215 12.89 -4.29 12.77
CA HIS A 215 12.32 -5.32 11.90
C HIS A 215 11.84 -4.67 10.62
N ASP A 216 12.51 -4.92 9.51
CA ASP A 216 12.11 -4.36 8.20
C ASP A 216 11.74 -5.47 7.22
N PHE A 217 10.60 -5.28 6.57
CA PHE A 217 10.00 -6.25 5.68
C PHE A 217 9.44 -5.60 4.42
N ASN A 218 9.71 -6.22 3.27
CA ASN A 218 8.91 -6.03 2.09
C ASN A 218 7.61 -6.82 2.22
N TYR A 219 6.56 -6.32 1.60
CA TYR A 219 5.33 -7.10 1.49
C TYR A 219 4.69 -7.01 0.11
N ALA A 220 4.48 -8.18 -0.47
CA ALA A 220 3.70 -8.42 -1.67
C ALA A 220 2.95 -9.73 -1.54
N ASP A 221 1.73 -9.81 -2.03
CA ASP A 221 1.04 -11.08 -2.18
C ASP A 221 1.57 -11.83 -3.39
N LYS A 222 1.71 -13.13 -3.27
CA LYS A 222 2.27 -14.01 -4.32
C LYS A 222 1.23 -15.05 -4.79
N PRO A 223 1.39 -15.54 -6.03
CA PRO A 223 2.39 -15.18 -7.04
C PRO A 223 2.09 -13.84 -7.74
N ASP A 224 3.13 -13.13 -8.21
CA ASP A 224 2.95 -11.92 -9.01
C ASP A 224 2.20 -12.25 -10.30
N LEU A 225 1.21 -11.44 -10.65
CA LEU A 225 0.45 -11.57 -11.87
C LEU A 225 1.03 -10.69 -12.98
N ASP A 226 1.02 -11.18 -14.22
CA ASP A 226 1.27 -10.37 -15.39
C ASP A 226 -0.01 -9.65 -15.88
N MET A 227 0.15 -8.73 -16.81
CA MET A 227 -0.96 -7.93 -17.32
C MET A 227 -2.00 -8.77 -18.07
N ASN A 228 -1.59 -9.89 -18.71
CA ASN A 228 -2.51 -10.80 -19.39
C ASN A 228 -3.34 -11.59 -18.36
N GLU A 229 -2.67 -12.16 -17.33
CA GLU A 229 -3.33 -12.88 -16.23
C GLU A 229 -4.34 -11.97 -15.52
N LEU A 230 -3.95 -10.71 -15.22
CA LEU A 230 -4.83 -9.74 -14.56
C LEU A 230 -6.05 -9.39 -15.44
N THR A 231 -5.86 -9.24 -16.75
CA THR A 231 -6.95 -8.97 -17.70
C THR A 231 -7.92 -10.15 -17.77
N VAL A 232 -7.42 -11.38 -17.84
CA VAL A 232 -8.25 -12.60 -17.84
C VAL A 232 -9.01 -12.72 -16.54
N LEU A 233 -8.36 -12.52 -15.40
CA LEU A 233 -8.98 -12.58 -14.08
C LEU A 233 -10.13 -11.59 -13.94
N ALA A 234 -9.91 -10.34 -14.36
CA ALA A 234 -10.93 -9.30 -14.30
C ALA A 234 -12.12 -9.60 -15.23
N SER A 235 -11.87 -10.12 -16.43
CA SER A 235 -12.91 -10.55 -17.36
C SER A 235 -13.78 -11.65 -16.77
N THR A 236 -13.13 -12.65 -16.18
CA THR A 236 -13.81 -13.78 -15.55
C THR A 236 -14.65 -13.32 -14.35
N ALA A 237 -14.09 -12.44 -13.51
CA ALA A 237 -14.77 -11.91 -12.33
C ALA A 237 -16.06 -11.15 -12.66
N LEU A 238 -16.10 -10.48 -13.82
CA LEU A 238 -17.26 -9.70 -14.29
C LEU A 238 -18.22 -10.49 -15.17
N GLY A 239 -17.93 -11.77 -15.47
CA GLY A 239 -18.76 -12.59 -16.38
C GLY A 239 -18.75 -12.06 -17.83
N ASP A 240 -17.89 -11.12 -18.17
CA ASP A 240 -17.79 -10.51 -19.49
C ASP A 240 -16.61 -11.07 -20.26
N ARG A 241 -16.90 -11.84 -21.30
CA ARG A 241 -15.89 -12.31 -22.26
C ARG A 241 -15.34 -11.18 -23.16
N ARG A 242 -15.81 -9.95 -22.99
CA ARG A 242 -15.48 -8.78 -23.81
C ARG A 242 -14.41 -7.87 -23.22
N ALA A 243 -13.81 -8.18 -22.07
CA ALA A 243 -12.69 -7.39 -21.57
C ALA A 243 -11.53 -7.47 -22.59
N ARG A 244 -11.57 -6.59 -23.56
CA ARG A 244 -10.58 -6.47 -24.61
C ARG A 244 -9.54 -5.46 -24.16
N SER A 245 -8.28 -5.87 -24.07
CA SER A 245 -7.17 -4.94 -23.98
C SER A 245 -6.72 -4.54 -25.39
N ILE A 246 -6.47 -3.26 -25.57
CA ILE A 246 -5.82 -2.75 -26.79
C ILE A 246 -4.32 -3.01 -26.62
N ARG A 247 -3.74 -3.82 -27.50
CA ARG A 247 -2.30 -4.10 -27.49
C ARG A 247 -1.57 -3.12 -28.37
N ILE A 248 -0.58 -2.44 -27.81
CA ILE A 248 0.31 -1.53 -28.54
C ILE A 248 1.72 -2.13 -28.49
N PRO A 249 2.35 -2.44 -29.64
CA PRO A 249 3.75 -2.87 -29.67
C PRO A 249 4.65 -1.90 -28.89
N TYR A 250 5.58 -2.42 -28.10
CA TYR A 250 6.45 -1.60 -27.24
C TYR A 250 7.16 -0.49 -28.00
N ILE A 251 7.70 -0.80 -29.18
CA ILE A 251 8.41 0.17 -30.04
C ILE A 251 7.49 1.35 -30.43
N LEU A 252 6.23 1.08 -30.78
CA LEU A 252 5.27 2.12 -31.14
C LEU A 252 4.92 2.96 -29.92
N GLY A 253 4.68 2.33 -28.76
CA GLY A 253 4.44 3.04 -27.50
C GLY A 253 5.63 3.95 -27.13
N LEU A 254 6.85 3.42 -27.21
CA LEU A 254 8.07 4.17 -26.92
C LEU A 254 8.27 5.35 -27.91
N GLY A 255 8.03 5.11 -29.20
CA GLY A 255 8.09 6.16 -30.23
C GLY A 255 7.10 7.29 -29.95
N ALA A 256 5.84 6.96 -29.62
CA ALA A 256 4.84 7.95 -29.23
C ALA A 256 5.26 8.74 -27.97
N GLY A 257 5.86 8.07 -26.99
CA GLY A 257 6.41 8.70 -25.79
C GLY A 257 7.55 9.69 -26.10
N LEU A 258 8.48 9.34 -26.98
CA LEU A 258 9.59 10.20 -27.39
C LEU A 258 9.09 11.45 -28.16
N VAL A 259 8.13 11.26 -29.07
CA VAL A 259 7.50 12.39 -29.80
C VAL A 259 6.79 13.33 -28.81
N SER A 260 6.09 12.77 -27.85
CA SER A 260 5.41 13.54 -26.79
C SER A 260 6.40 14.31 -25.91
N ASP A 261 7.54 13.71 -25.55
CA ASP A 261 8.60 14.36 -24.77
C ASP A 261 9.24 15.52 -25.58
N LEU A 262 9.44 15.34 -26.89
CA LEU A 262 9.90 16.40 -27.78
C LEU A 262 8.89 17.54 -27.88
N ALA A 263 7.61 17.20 -28.08
CA ALA A 263 6.53 18.21 -28.14
C ALA A 263 6.43 18.98 -26.81
N THR A 264 6.59 18.31 -25.66
CA THR A 264 6.65 18.95 -24.34
C THR A 264 7.78 19.98 -24.25
N ARG A 265 8.98 19.62 -24.75
CA ARG A 265 10.14 20.52 -24.78
C ARG A 265 9.94 21.74 -25.67
N LEU A 266 9.28 21.54 -26.83
CA LEU A 266 9.07 22.60 -27.81
C LEU A 266 7.90 23.54 -27.42
N THR A 267 6.84 23.01 -26.83
CA THR A 267 5.60 23.79 -26.55
C THR A 267 5.47 24.21 -25.09
N GLY A 268 6.27 23.68 -24.17
CA GLY A 268 6.11 23.87 -22.73
C GLY A 268 4.86 23.19 -22.14
N ARG A 269 4.02 22.56 -22.97
CA ARG A 269 2.80 21.86 -22.54
C ARG A 269 3.13 20.43 -22.13
N ARG A 270 2.64 19.99 -20.97
CA ARG A 270 2.82 18.61 -20.50
C ARG A 270 1.78 17.69 -21.16
N PHE A 271 2.26 16.62 -21.77
CA PHE A 271 1.41 15.58 -22.35
C PHE A 271 1.31 14.38 -21.40
N PRO A 272 0.19 13.63 -21.40
CA PRO A 272 -0.04 12.50 -20.48
C PRO A 272 0.86 11.30 -20.76
N VAL A 273 1.41 11.19 -21.98
CA VAL A 273 2.30 10.10 -22.41
C VAL A 273 3.74 10.60 -22.42
N SER A 274 4.70 9.80 -21.89
CA SER A 274 6.13 10.09 -21.98
C SER A 274 6.90 8.79 -22.11
N ALA A 275 8.11 8.84 -22.71
CA ALA A 275 8.97 7.66 -22.87
C ALA A 275 9.31 7.01 -21.52
N VAL A 276 9.51 7.82 -20.47
CA VAL A 276 9.74 7.34 -19.09
C VAL A 276 8.52 6.58 -18.55
N ARG A 277 7.31 7.09 -18.76
CA ARG A 277 6.07 6.40 -18.33
C ARG A 277 5.89 5.08 -19.07
N ILE A 278 6.14 5.04 -20.37
CA ILE A 278 6.07 3.81 -21.18
C ILE A 278 7.05 2.76 -20.66
N ARG A 279 8.31 3.13 -20.41
CA ARG A 279 9.34 2.23 -19.85
C ARG A 279 8.91 1.68 -18.49
N LYS A 280 8.46 2.55 -17.57
CA LYS A 280 7.96 2.14 -16.25
C LYS A 280 6.76 1.21 -16.34
N TYR A 281 5.84 1.48 -17.28
CA TYR A 281 4.66 0.64 -17.46
C TYR A 281 5.02 -0.76 -17.93
N HIS A 282 6.02 -0.88 -18.81
CA HIS A 282 6.51 -2.15 -19.36
C HIS A 282 7.49 -2.88 -18.43
N ALA A 283 8.15 -2.20 -17.51
CA ALA A 283 9.12 -2.81 -16.60
C ALA A 283 8.47 -3.78 -15.63
N ASN A 284 9.16 -4.86 -15.27
CA ASN A 284 8.80 -5.66 -14.11
C ASN A 284 8.97 -4.84 -12.82
N THR A 285 8.12 -5.08 -11.85
CA THR A 285 8.22 -4.46 -10.52
C THR A 285 7.86 -5.54 -9.51
N GLN A 286 8.86 -6.31 -9.10
CA GLN A 286 8.69 -7.50 -8.29
C GLN A 286 9.45 -7.35 -6.97
N PHE A 287 8.82 -7.76 -5.88
CA PHE A 287 9.39 -7.70 -4.53
C PHE A 287 9.21 -9.03 -3.82
N ALA A 288 10.29 -9.51 -3.20
CA ALA A 288 10.24 -10.71 -2.37
C ALA A 288 9.50 -10.42 -1.05
N ASN A 289 8.87 -11.44 -0.51
CA ASN A 289 8.24 -11.43 0.82
C ASN A 289 8.79 -12.58 1.70
N ALA A 290 9.86 -13.23 1.27
CA ALA A 290 10.42 -14.39 1.94
C ALA A 290 10.82 -14.09 3.41
N ARG A 291 11.38 -12.89 3.67
CA ARG A 291 11.81 -12.49 5.01
C ARG A 291 10.62 -12.45 5.99
N VAL A 292 9.51 -11.85 5.61
CA VAL A 292 8.34 -11.79 6.49
C VAL A 292 7.69 -13.16 6.66
N LEU A 293 7.63 -14.00 5.62
CA LEU A 293 7.08 -15.36 5.73
C LEU A 293 7.94 -16.24 6.63
N ALA A 294 9.26 -16.04 6.65
CA ALA A 294 10.19 -16.76 7.54
C ALA A 294 9.95 -16.45 9.04
N THR A 295 9.23 -15.37 9.38
CA THR A 295 8.82 -15.08 10.77
C THR A 295 7.66 -15.95 11.26
N GLY A 296 7.01 -16.71 10.38
CA GLY A 296 5.79 -17.47 10.65
C GLY A 296 4.49 -16.75 10.27
N PHE A 297 4.58 -15.54 9.69
CA PHE A 297 3.39 -14.87 9.15
C PHE A 297 2.82 -15.65 7.96
N VAL A 298 1.51 -15.88 7.98
CA VAL A 298 0.79 -16.55 6.90
C VAL A 298 -0.31 -15.61 6.39
N PRO A 299 -0.23 -15.16 5.12
CA PRO A 299 -1.30 -14.36 4.52
C PRO A 299 -2.65 -15.10 4.55
N ARG A 300 -3.68 -14.43 5.02
CA ARG A 300 -5.03 -15.01 5.14
C ARG A 300 -5.74 -15.14 3.79
N TYR A 301 -5.51 -14.19 2.89
CA TYR A 301 -6.23 -14.08 1.64
C TYR A 301 -5.32 -14.41 0.45
N ASP A 302 -5.80 -15.26 -0.46
CA ASP A 302 -5.13 -15.48 -1.74
C ASP A 302 -5.23 -14.23 -2.62
N LEU A 303 -4.19 -13.92 -3.40
CA LEU A 303 -4.13 -12.74 -4.26
C LEU A 303 -5.24 -12.73 -5.32
N ARG A 304 -5.49 -13.88 -5.97
CA ARG A 304 -6.50 -13.98 -7.05
C ARG A 304 -7.91 -13.81 -6.49
N ASP A 305 -8.19 -14.42 -5.35
CA ASP A 305 -9.48 -14.32 -4.67
C ASP A 305 -9.75 -12.91 -4.19
N ALA A 306 -8.74 -12.25 -3.61
CA ALA A 306 -8.82 -10.85 -3.18
C ALA A 306 -9.04 -9.87 -4.36
N LEU A 307 -8.39 -10.12 -5.50
CA LEU A 307 -8.62 -9.35 -6.73
C LEU A 307 -10.05 -9.56 -7.27
N ILE A 308 -10.52 -10.81 -7.34
CA ILE A 308 -11.88 -11.12 -7.78
C ILE A 308 -12.92 -10.42 -6.89
N ALA A 309 -12.74 -10.51 -5.57
CA ALA A 309 -13.63 -9.84 -4.62
C ALA A 309 -13.62 -8.31 -4.79
N THR A 310 -12.42 -7.72 -4.96
CA THR A 310 -12.28 -6.28 -5.21
C THR A 310 -12.94 -5.87 -6.52
N ILE A 311 -12.73 -6.61 -7.60
CA ILE A 311 -13.31 -6.32 -8.92
C ILE A 311 -14.84 -6.41 -8.87
N ARG A 312 -15.40 -7.44 -8.24
CA ARG A 312 -16.85 -7.59 -8.07
C ARG A 312 -17.45 -6.46 -7.24
N HIS A 313 -16.78 -6.08 -6.14
CA HIS A 313 -17.23 -4.97 -5.30
C HIS A 313 -17.26 -3.64 -6.07
N GLU A 314 -16.25 -3.36 -6.89
CA GLU A 314 -16.08 -2.06 -7.54
C GLU A 314 -16.81 -1.94 -8.87
N PHE A 315 -16.98 -3.02 -9.61
CA PHE A 315 -17.42 -3.01 -11.00
C PHE A 315 -18.50 -4.07 -11.32
N GLY A 316 -18.83 -4.95 -10.36
CA GLY A 316 -19.89 -5.94 -10.51
C GLY A 316 -21.29 -5.28 -10.47
N PRO A 317 -22.34 -6.03 -10.86
CA PRO A 317 -23.71 -5.60 -10.64
C PRO A 317 -23.91 -5.35 -9.13
N ALA A 318 -24.72 -4.35 -8.79
CA ALA A 318 -25.02 -4.03 -7.39
C ALA A 318 -25.73 -5.22 -6.72
N GLU A 319 -24.94 -6.12 -6.14
CA GLU A 319 -25.49 -7.18 -5.29
C GLU A 319 -25.73 -6.63 -3.89
N GLY A 320 -26.94 -6.86 -3.36
CA GLY A 320 -27.33 -6.39 -2.06
C GLY A 320 -26.40 -6.89 -0.94
N GLY A 321 -25.54 -6.02 -0.42
CA GLY A 321 -25.13 -5.99 0.98
C GLY A 321 -24.21 -7.08 1.52
N THR A 322 -23.54 -7.93 0.72
CA THR A 322 -22.50 -8.85 1.23
C THR A 322 -21.14 -8.16 1.35
N SER A 323 -20.58 -8.18 2.56
CA SER A 323 -19.22 -7.69 2.80
C SER A 323 -18.21 -8.44 1.92
N PRO A 324 -17.26 -7.76 1.25
CA PRO A 324 -16.24 -8.40 0.40
C PRO A 324 -15.46 -9.51 1.11
N GLU A 325 -15.27 -9.41 2.41
CA GLU A 325 -14.58 -10.39 3.25
C GLU A 325 -15.40 -11.67 3.43
N ARG A 326 -16.72 -11.58 3.49
CA ARG A 326 -17.59 -12.78 3.47
C ARG A 326 -17.53 -13.49 2.13
N ALA A 327 -17.46 -12.74 1.03
CA ALA A 327 -17.35 -13.33 -0.31
C ALA A 327 -16.04 -14.13 -0.49
N VAL A 328 -14.92 -13.65 0.05
CA VAL A 328 -13.62 -14.36 0.02
C VAL A 328 -13.67 -15.60 0.93
N THR A 329 -14.27 -15.49 2.10
CA THR A 329 -14.41 -16.62 3.06
C THR A 329 -15.36 -17.72 2.53
N GLU A 330 -16.44 -17.34 1.85
CA GLU A 330 -17.38 -18.27 1.22
C GLU A 330 -16.78 -18.97 0.00
N SER A 331 -15.92 -18.30 -0.76
CA SER A 331 -15.18 -18.91 -1.88
C SER A 331 -14.26 -20.03 -1.39
N ARG A 332 -13.57 -19.86 -0.25
CA ARG A 332 -12.75 -20.92 0.38
C ARG A 332 -13.58 -22.12 0.82
N ARG A 333 -14.75 -21.93 1.44
CA ARG A 333 -15.62 -23.04 1.87
C ARG A 333 -16.15 -23.87 0.70
N ARG A 334 -16.28 -23.29 -0.49
CA ARG A 334 -16.69 -24.00 -1.70
C ARG A 334 -15.55 -24.75 -2.40
N ALA A 335 -14.29 -24.41 -2.09
CA ALA A 335 -13.10 -25.01 -2.68
C ALA A 335 -12.48 -26.14 -1.83
N GLU A 336 -12.94 -26.35 -0.58
CA GLU A 336 -12.56 -27.53 0.20
C GLU A 336 -13.27 -28.76 -0.37
N PRO A 337 -12.53 -29.82 -0.80
CA PRO A 337 -13.16 -31.07 -1.20
C PRO A 337 -13.92 -31.64 0.00
N LEU A 338 -15.17 -32.02 -0.20
CA LEU A 338 -15.94 -32.78 0.75
C LEU A 338 -15.08 -33.97 1.21
N ALA A 339 -14.71 -33.94 2.49
CA ALA A 339 -14.08 -35.11 3.10
C ALA A 339 -15.01 -36.30 2.89
N THR A 340 -14.58 -37.23 2.08
CA THR A 340 -15.26 -38.54 1.94
C THR A 340 -15.02 -39.32 3.21
N ASP A 341 -16.11 -39.58 3.94
CA ASP A 341 -16.17 -40.63 4.98
C ASP A 341 -15.84 -42.00 4.41
#